data_ef9213fe48315464069a8d041e2fb948
#
_entry.id   ef9213fe48315464069a8d041e2fb948
#
_cell.length_a   1.000
_cell.length_b   1.000
_cell.length_c   1.000
_cell.angle_alpha   90.00
_cell.angle_beta   90.00
_cell.angle_gamma   90.00
#
_symmetry.space_group_name_H-M   'P 1'
#
loop_
_entity.id
_entity.type
_entity.pdbx_description
1 polymer ?
#
loop_
_entity_poly.entity_id
_entity_poly.type
_entity_poly.pdbx_seq_one_letter_code
_entity_poly.pdbx_strand_id
1 'polypeptide(L)'
;LSPSSAASDVYKRQPEALRHEFNAEVSQKDMEETYLPAFKALVEDAHVEAVMGAYNCVNGEPCCGSKTLIKNKLRGEWNFEGHFVSDCWAIRDFHENHMVTGTPMQSAAMALNAGCDLNCGNTYLYILNAYHHGMVTEEAITEAAVRLFTTRFMLGLFDGSEYDKIPYSKVECSEHLLIAHKAALESIVLLKNENGILPLKENEIKTLGIIGPNADSRAALIGNYHGTSSEYVTVLEGVRRYVGDEIRIIYSQGCDLFKNKTEPLAQDMDRLSEAVTVAQNSDVIILCLGLDETLEGEEGDTCLLYTSPSPRDS
;
A
#
# COMPACT_ATOMS: atom_id res chain seq x y z
N LEU A 1 -5.20 3.26 -12.97
CA LEU A 1 -4.11 3.90 -12.20
C LEU A 1 -4.67 5.18 -11.62
N SER A 2 -4.80 5.28 -10.30
CA SER A 2 -5.22 6.54 -9.68
C SER A 2 -4.11 7.56 -9.86
N PRO A 3 -4.42 8.85 -10.08
CA PRO A 3 -3.41 9.91 -10.12
C PRO A 3 -2.55 9.98 -8.84
N SER A 4 -3.03 9.47 -7.72
CA SER A 4 -2.29 9.38 -6.46
C SER A 4 -1.08 8.46 -6.55
N SER A 5 -1.15 7.36 -7.31
CA SER A 5 0.01 6.49 -7.49
C SER A 5 1.13 7.19 -8.26
N ALA A 6 0.80 8.02 -9.26
CA ALA A 6 1.81 8.81 -9.97
C ALA A 6 2.42 9.90 -9.07
N ALA A 7 1.62 10.57 -8.23
CA ALA A 7 2.13 11.57 -7.28
C ALA A 7 2.98 10.91 -6.19
N SER A 8 2.55 9.78 -5.64
CA SER A 8 3.34 9.05 -4.64
C SER A 8 4.63 8.51 -5.24
N ASP A 9 4.66 8.08 -6.49
CA ASP A 9 5.87 7.57 -7.14
C ASP A 9 6.92 8.66 -7.39
N VAL A 10 6.51 9.90 -7.65
CA VAL A 10 7.43 11.04 -7.76
C VAL A 10 8.03 11.40 -6.39
N TYR A 11 7.30 11.21 -5.31
CA TYR A 11 7.72 11.55 -3.94
C TYR A 11 8.31 10.39 -3.15
N LYS A 12 8.23 9.16 -3.61
CA LYS A 12 8.81 7.95 -2.97
C LYS A 12 10.34 7.95 -2.83
N ARG A 13 11.01 9.02 -3.22
CA ARG A 13 12.42 9.26 -2.86
C ARG A 13 12.58 9.89 -1.48
N GLN A 14 11.47 10.22 -0.81
CA GLN A 14 11.47 10.70 0.57
C GLN A 14 11.28 9.52 1.53
N PRO A 15 11.84 9.56 2.74
CA PRO A 15 11.52 8.59 3.76
C PRO A 15 10.02 8.54 3.97
N GLU A 16 9.40 7.39 3.84
CA GLU A 16 7.96 7.18 3.99
C GLU A 16 7.46 7.73 5.34
N ALA A 17 8.29 7.66 6.37
CA ALA A 17 8.02 8.23 7.70
C ALA A 17 7.72 9.74 7.70
N LEU A 18 8.12 10.48 6.67
CA LEU A 18 7.91 11.94 6.58
C LEU A 18 6.70 12.32 5.72
N ARG A 19 5.98 11.38 5.10
CA ARG A 19 4.90 11.68 4.15
C ARG A 19 3.80 12.58 4.74
N HIS A 20 3.52 12.48 6.03
CA HIS A 20 2.51 13.25 6.74
C HIS A 20 2.98 14.67 7.14
N GLU A 21 4.28 14.93 7.17
CA GLU A 21 4.86 16.20 7.62
C GLU A 21 5.54 16.98 6.49
N PHE A 22 5.81 16.30 5.37
CA PHE A 22 6.62 16.83 4.29
C PHE A 22 5.97 18.04 3.62
N ASN A 23 6.76 19.08 3.37
CA ASN A 23 6.41 20.22 2.52
C ASN A 23 7.30 20.24 1.28
N ALA A 24 6.75 19.96 0.13
CA ALA A 24 7.47 20.01 -1.14
C ALA A 24 7.64 21.48 -1.56
N GLU A 25 8.86 21.99 -1.53
CA GLU A 25 9.18 23.30 -2.07
C GLU A 25 9.53 23.16 -3.55
N VAL A 26 8.62 23.59 -4.42
CA VAL A 26 8.72 23.40 -5.87
C VAL A 26 8.62 24.75 -6.58
N SER A 27 9.54 25.00 -7.50
CA SER A 27 9.46 26.21 -8.34
C SER A 27 8.25 26.15 -9.26
N GLN A 28 7.71 27.31 -9.64
CA GLN A 28 6.61 27.39 -10.62
C GLN A 28 6.95 26.65 -11.93
N LYS A 29 8.20 26.78 -12.39
CA LYS A 29 8.66 26.12 -13.60
C LYS A 29 8.63 24.59 -13.48
N ASP A 30 9.20 24.04 -12.40
CA ASP A 30 9.24 22.60 -12.21
C ASP A 30 7.83 22.03 -12.00
N MET A 31 6.96 22.79 -11.32
CA MET A 31 5.56 22.42 -11.18
C MET A 31 4.90 22.23 -12.55
N GLU A 32 5.02 23.23 -13.44
CA GLU A 32 4.35 23.22 -14.74
C GLU A 32 5.01 22.28 -15.77
N GLU A 33 6.33 22.11 -15.72
CA GLU A 33 7.07 21.35 -16.74
C GLU A 33 7.30 19.89 -16.34
N THR A 34 7.26 19.56 -15.04
CA THR A 34 7.65 18.23 -14.54
C THR A 34 6.52 17.52 -13.79
N TYR A 35 5.89 18.19 -12.82
CA TYR A 35 4.97 17.51 -11.90
C TYR A 35 3.51 17.51 -12.37
N LEU A 36 3.01 18.58 -12.94
CA LEU A 36 1.61 18.70 -13.34
C LEU A 36 1.25 18.13 -14.72
N PRO A 37 2.15 17.95 -15.72
CA PRO A 37 1.76 17.52 -17.06
C PRO A 37 1.00 16.20 -17.10
N ALA A 38 1.40 15.20 -16.30
CA ALA A 38 0.73 13.91 -16.25
C ALA A 38 -0.70 14.03 -15.70
N PHE A 39 -0.90 14.84 -14.65
CA PHE A 39 -2.24 15.10 -14.10
C PHE A 39 -3.10 15.85 -15.08
N LYS A 40 -2.54 16.85 -15.77
CA LYS A 40 -3.25 17.60 -16.80
C LYS A 40 -3.75 16.69 -17.91
N ALA A 41 -2.89 15.82 -18.44
CA ALA A 41 -3.27 14.87 -19.47
C ALA A 41 -4.36 13.88 -19.01
N LEU A 42 -4.30 13.43 -17.75
CA LEU A 42 -5.34 12.57 -17.18
C LEU A 42 -6.69 13.29 -17.08
N VAL A 43 -6.70 14.58 -16.78
CA VAL A 43 -7.93 15.37 -16.71
C VAL A 43 -8.45 15.74 -18.11
N GLU A 44 -7.60 16.35 -18.97
CA GLU A 44 -8.02 16.91 -20.26
C GLU A 44 -8.19 15.85 -21.35
N ASP A 45 -7.31 14.83 -21.40
CA ASP A 45 -7.30 13.83 -22.47
C ASP A 45 -8.01 12.53 -22.07
N ALA A 46 -7.78 12.06 -20.83
CA ALA A 46 -8.37 10.80 -20.35
C ALA A 46 -9.71 10.99 -19.60
N HIS A 47 -10.11 12.24 -19.32
CA HIS A 47 -11.37 12.58 -18.65
C HIS A 47 -11.63 11.78 -17.38
N VAL A 48 -10.63 11.75 -16.47
CA VAL A 48 -10.77 11.04 -15.20
C VAL A 48 -11.91 11.62 -14.37
N GLU A 49 -12.69 10.75 -13.75
CA GLU A 49 -13.84 11.14 -12.93
C GLU A 49 -13.46 11.55 -11.49
N ALA A 50 -12.32 11.10 -10.99
CA ALA A 50 -11.88 11.38 -9.64
C ALA A 50 -10.39 11.75 -9.59
N VAL A 51 -10.05 12.68 -8.70
CA VAL A 51 -8.67 13.02 -8.36
C VAL A 51 -8.49 12.92 -6.86
N MET A 52 -7.40 12.31 -6.40
CA MET A 52 -7.08 12.19 -4.98
C MET A 52 -5.92 13.09 -4.59
N GLY A 53 -6.05 13.80 -3.47
CA GLY A 53 -5.01 14.65 -2.90
C GLY A 53 -4.06 13.85 -2.02
N ALA A 54 -2.78 14.17 -2.09
CA ALA A 54 -1.73 13.55 -1.29
C ALA A 54 -1.71 14.04 0.17
N TYR A 55 -0.94 13.36 1.03
CA TYR A 55 -0.76 13.72 2.44
C TYR A 55 0.01 15.03 2.62
N ASN A 56 1.09 15.22 1.86
CA ASN A 56 2.05 16.30 2.05
C ASN A 56 1.50 17.69 1.71
N CYS A 57 2.26 18.69 2.12
CA CYS A 57 2.11 20.06 1.63
C CYS A 57 2.91 20.29 0.35
N VAL A 58 2.47 21.24 -0.46
CA VAL A 58 3.23 21.81 -1.57
C VAL A 58 3.28 23.33 -1.38
N ASN A 59 4.49 23.88 -1.28
CA ASN A 59 4.73 25.30 -1.06
C ASN A 59 3.93 25.88 0.12
N GLY A 60 3.78 25.08 1.19
CA GLY A 60 3.07 25.44 2.42
C GLY A 60 1.55 25.24 2.39
N GLU A 61 0.95 24.81 1.27
CA GLU A 61 -0.45 24.43 1.18
C GLU A 61 -0.61 22.89 1.26
N PRO A 62 -1.39 22.35 2.22
CA PRO A 62 -1.74 20.92 2.21
C PRO A 62 -2.43 20.54 0.90
N CYS A 63 -2.03 19.46 0.24
CA CYS A 63 -2.59 19.07 -1.05
C CYS A 63 -4.12 18.94 -1.03
N CYS A 64 -4.69 18.37 0.03
CA CYS A 64 -6.15 18.24 0.19
C CYS A 64 -6.86 19.54 0.59
N GLY A 65 -6.14 20.62 0.86
CA GLY A 65 -6.66 21.95 1.21
C GLY A 65 -6.12 23.07 0.35
N SER A 66 -5.42 22.74 -0.72
CA SER A 66 -4.76 23.71 -1.59
C SER A 66 -5.75 24.39 -2.53
N LYS A 67 -5.90 25.70 -2.36
CA LYS A 67 -6.66 26.52 -3.32
C LYS A 67 -5.91 26.61 -4.65
N THR A 68 -4.59 26.65 -4.62
CA THR A 68 -3.75 26.73 -5.81
C THR A 68 -3.93 25.50 -6.68
N LEU A 69 -3.81 24.30 -6.11
CA LEU A 69 -3.90 23.05 -6.88
C LEU A 69 -5.36 22.70 -7.24
N ILE A 70 -6.29 22.78 -6.29
CA ILE A 70 -7.66 22.30 -6.53
C ILE A 70 -8.49 23.35 -7.27
N LYS A 71 -8.61 24.58 -6.72
CA LYS A 71 -9.49 25.59 -7.32
C LYS A 71 -8.90 26.20 -8.59
N ASN A 72 -7.63 26.62 -8.52
CA ASN A 72 -7.07 27.38 -9.63
C ASN A 72 -6.63 26.46 -10.76
N LYS A 73 -5.80 25.43 -10.49
CA LYS A 73 -5.31 24.53 -11.52
C LYS A 73 -6.37 23.54 -11.99
N LEU A 74 -6.77 22.63 -11.07
CA LEU A 74 -7.62 21.49 -11.42
C LEU A 74 -8.98 21.95 -11.97
N ARG A 75 -9.71 22.79 -11.21
CA ARG A 75 -11.05 23.21 -11.61
C ARG A 75 -11.06 24.44 -12.52
N GLY A 76 -10.15 25.41 -12.28
CA GLY A 76 -10.12 26.67 -13.03
C GLY A 76 -9.44 26.54 -14.40
N GLU A 77 -8.21 26.02 -14.45
CA GLU A 77 -7.44 25.94 -15.70
C GLU A 77 -7.79 24.69 -16.54
N TRP A 78 -7.96 23.52 -15.88
CA TRP A 78 -8.19 22.25 -16.59
C TRP A 78 -9.68 21.87 -16.67
N ASN A 79 -10.57 22.68 -16.11
CA ASN A 79 -12.02 22.48 -16.14
C ASN A 79 -12.47 21.11 -15.62
N PHE A 80 -11.82 20.60 -14.57
CA PHE A 80 -12.20 19.33 -13.93
C PHE A 80 -13.57 19.42 -13.26
N GLU A 81 -14.52 18.61 -13.70
CA GLU A 81 -15.90 18.59 -13.18
C GLU A 81 -16.16 17.46 -12.19
N GLY A 82 -15.32 16.43 -12.18
CA GLY A 82 -15.44 15.27 -11.29
C GLY A 82 -15.21 15.60 -9.80
N HIS A 83 -15.22 14.59 -8.94
CA HIS A 83 -15.02 14.79 -7.52
C HIS A 83 -13.54 14.69 -7.11
N PHE A 84 -13.18 15.44 -6.08
CA PHE A 84 -11.85 15.40 -5.45
C PHE A 84 -11.97 14.73 -4.09
N VAL A 85 -11.15 13.72 -3.83
CA VAL A 85 -11.11 12.97 -2.58
C VAL A 85 -9.78 13.19 -1.85
N SER A 86 -9.80 13.23 -0.52
CA SER A 86 -8.57 13.20 0.26
C SER A 86 -7.97 11.81 0.28
N ASP A 87 -6.67 11.68 0.41
CA ASP A 87 -6.08 10.44 0.90
C ASP A 87 -6.59 10.14 2.31
N CYS A 88 -6.49 8.88 2.74
CA CYS A 88 -7.03 8.44 4.02
C CYS A 88 -6.32 9.18 5.17
N TRP A 89 -7.12 9.88 6.00
CA TRP A 89 -6.67 10.71 7.13
C TRP A 89 -5.89 11.98 6.77
N ALA A 90 -5.60 12.28 5.49
CA ALA A 90 -4.80 13.42 5.07
C ALA A 90 -5.32 14.78 5.56
N ILE A 91 -6.64 14.95 5.73
CA ILE A 91 -7.19 16.21 6.27
C ILE A 91 -6.89 16.37 7.77
N ARG A 92 -6.67 15.27 8.49
CA ARG A 92 -6.26 15.30 9.89
C ARG A 92 -4.86 15.89 10.05
N ASP A 93 -3.98 15.66 9.09
CA ASP A 93 -2.62 16.17 9.09
C ASP A 93 -2.55 17.70 9.13
N PHE A 94 -3.58 18.42 8.67
CA PHE A 94 -3.61 19.89 8.70
C PHE A 94 -3.45 20.45 10.11
N HIS A 95 -3.99 19.78 11.14
CA HIS A 95 -3.90 20.22 12.53
C HIS A 95 -3.00 19.35 13.41
N GLU A 96 -2.67 18.11 13.00
CA GLU A 96 -1.80 17.23 13.79
C GLU A 96 -0.33 17.31 13.35
N ASN A 97 -0.07 17.42 12.05
CA ASN A 97 1.28 17.33 11.49
C ASN A 97 1.74 18.64 10.81
N HIS A 98 0.94 19.19 9.89
CA HIS A 98 1.32 20.41 9.17
C HIS A 98 1.15 21.69 10.00
N MET A 99 0.34 21.67 11.06
CA MET A 99 0.04 22.79 11.95
C MET A 99 -0.47 24.04 11.22
N VAL A 100 -1.15 23.86 10.07
CA VAL A 100 -1.75 24.97 9.29
C VAL A 100 -3.15 25.34 9.80
N THR A 101 -3.74 24.50 10.61
CA THR A 101 -5.02 24.74 11.33
C THR A 101 -4.87 24.34 12.78
N GLY A 102 -5.72 24.86 13.67
CA GLY A 102 -5.65 24.57 15.10
C GLY A 102 -6.63 23.50 15.59
N THR A 103 -7.63 23.11 14.76
CA THR A 103 -8.68 22.17 15.16
C THR A 103 -9.18 21.34 13.98
N PRO A 104 -9.76 20.14 14.24
CA PRO A 104 -10.38 19.32 13.20
C PRO A 104 -11.48 20.07 12.42
N MET A 105 -12.23 20.93 13.10
CA MET A 105 -13.28 21.76 12.48
C MET A 105 -12.72 22.75 11.46
N GLN A 106 -11.59 23.40 11.78
CA GLN A 106 -10.90 24.30 10.87
C GLN A 106 -10.30 23.55 9.67
N SER A 107 -9.76 22.34 9.89
CA SER A 107 -9.23 21.48 8.84
C SER A 107 -10.33 21.04 7.89
N ALA A 108 -11.47 20.60 8.40
CA ALA A 108 -12.63 20.24 7.60
C ALA A 108 -13.11 21.43 6.74
N ALA A 109 -13.23 22.62 7.35
CA ALA A 109 -13.63 23.83 6.65
C ALA A 109 -12.61 24.23 5.57
N MET A 110 -11.32 24.16 5.85
CA MET A 110 -10.27 24.49 4.90
C MET A 110 -10.32 23.56 3.67
N ALA A 111 -10.40 22.25 3.89
CA ALA A 111 -10.46 21.27 2.83
C ALA A 111 -11.71 21.43 1.95
N LEU A 112 -12.90 21.51 2.55
CA LEU A 112 -14.15 21.68 1.81
C LEU A 112 -14.16 22.98 1.01
N ASN A 113 -13.75 24.10 1.61
CA ASN A 113 -13.65 25.39 0.93
C ASN A 113 -12.59 25.42 -0.17
N ALA A 114 -11.58 24.55 -0.12
CA ALA A 114 -10.63 24.39 -1.20
C ALA A 114 -11.16 23.53 -2.36
N GLY A 115 -12.27 22.78 -2.14
CA GLY A 115 -12.90 21.93 -3.15
C GLY A 115 -12.59 20.44 -3.01
N CYS A 116 -12.16 19.99 -1.83
CA CYS A 116 -12.09 18.58 -1.48
C CYS A 116 -13.51 18.10 -1.15
N ASP A 117 -14.10 17.29 -2.03
CA ASP A 117 -15.50 16.91 -1.97
C ASP A 117 -15.74 15.72 -1.02
N LEU A 118 -14.76 14.82 -0.90
CA LEU A 118 -14.86 13.60 -0.10
C LEU A 118 -13.64 13.44 0.81
N ASN A 119 -13.90 13.15 2.09
CA ASN A 119 -12.86 12.81 3.05
C ASN A 119 -12.76 11.29 3.26
N CYS A 120 -11.63 10.70 2.95
CA CYS A 120 -11.28 9.38 3.45
C CYS A 120 -10.77 9.54 4.89
N GLY A 121 -11.60 9.21 5.88
CA GLY A 121 -11.35 9.42 7.30
C GLY A 121 -12.56 10.01 8.03
N ASN A 122 -12.31 10.64 9.18
CA ASN A 122 -13.40 11.15 10.06
C ASN A 122 -13.44 12.67 10.22
N THR A 123 -12.53 13.43 9.60
CA THR A 123 -12.44 14.87 9.82
C THR A 123 -13.71 15.61 9.34
N TYR A 124 -14.38 15.11 8.29
CA TYR A 124 -15.64 15.70 7.82
C TYR A 124 -16.84 15.48 8.75
N LEU A 125 -16.72 14.70 9.81
CA LEU A 125 -17.72 14.69 10.89
C LEU A 125 -17.89 16.07 11.56
N TYR A 126 -16.90 16.94 11.43
CA TYR A 126 -16.92 18.31 11.94
C TYR A 126 -17.50 19.34 10.97
N ILE A 127 -17.94 18.96 9.76
CA ILE A 127 -18.48 19.89 8.75
C ILE A 127 -19.75 20.61 9.28
N LEU A 128 -20.64 19.90 9.95
CA LEU A 128 -21.84 20.50 10.50
C LEU A 128 -21.51 21.56 11.59
N ASN A 129 -20.50 21.28 12.41
CA ASN A 129 -20.01 22.24 13.38
C ASN A 129 -19.38 23.46 12.68
N ALA A 130 -18.60 23.24 11.63
CA ALA A 130 -17.99 24.31 10.83
C ALA A 130 -19.08 25.20 10.18
N TYR A 131 -20.18 24.61 9.70
CA TYR A 131 -21.33 25.32 9.16
C TYR A 131 -21.99 26.21 10.23
N HIS A 132 -22.30 25.68 11.42
CA HIS A 132 -22.87 26.45 12.51
C HIS A 132 -21.98 27.60 13.01
N HIS A 133 -20.67 27.52 12.80
CA HIS A 133 -19.71 28.57 13.09
C HIS A 133 -19.44 29.51 11.91
N GLY A 134 -20.18 29.37 10.81
CA GLY A 134 -20.01 30.18 9.61
C GLY A 134 -18.70 30.00 8.86
N MET A 135 -18.00 28.89 9.07
CA MET A 135 -16.72 28.59 8.40
C MET A 135 -16.90 27.98 7.01
N VAL A 136 -18.04 27.34 6.76
CA VAL A 136 -18.45 26.79 5.46
C VAL A 136 -19.89 27.21 5.18
N THR A 137 -20.25 27.24 3.90
CA THR A 137 -21.63 27.58 3.49
C THR A 137 -22.39 26.34 3.06
N GLU A 138 -23.72 26.43 3.02
CA GLU A 138 -24.58 25.36 2.52
C GLU A 138 -24.28 25.07 1.03
N GLU A 139 -23.99 26.11 0.27
CA GLU A 139 -23.63 26.01 -1.15
C GLU A 139 -22.38 25.17 -1.34
N ALA A 140 -21.32 25.38 -0.53
CA ALA A 140 -20.09 24.61 -0.63
C ALA A 140 -20.32 23.12 -0.29
N ILE A 141 -21.15 22.82 0.69
CA ILE A 141 -21.56 21.46 1.03
C ILE A 141 -22.36 20.83 -0.12
N THR A 142 -23.30 21.59 -0.67
CA THR A 142 -24.14 21.13 -1.79
C THR A 142 -23.32 20.85 -3.03
N GLU A 143 -22.40 21.74 -3.41
CA GLU A 143 -21.52 21.53 -4.55
C GLU A 143 -20.68 20.24 -4.42
N ALA A 144 -20.08 20.01 -3.25
CA ALA A 144 -19.32 18.81 -2.98
C ALA A 144 -20.21 17.54 -3.08
N ALA A 145 -21.40 17.60 -2.49
CA ALA A 145 -22.37 16.51 -2.56
C ALA A 145 -22.83 16.25 -4.01
N VAL A 146 -23.12 17.29 -4.80
CA VAL A 146 -23.52 17.14 -6.21
C VAL A 146 -22.43 16.41 -7.01
N ARG A 147 -21.15 16.82 -6.92
CA ARG A 147 -20.06 16.15 -7.63
C ARG A 147 -19.96 14.68 -7.23
N LEU A 148 -19.96 14.39 -5.94
CA LEU A 148 -19.85 13.02 -5.43
C LEU A 148 -21.05 12.14 -5.85
N PHE A 149 -22.27 12.66 -5.74
CA PHE A 149 -23.46 11.91 -6.13
C PHE A 149 -23.59 11.76 -7.65
N THR A 150 -23.11 12.72 -8.44
CA THR A 150 -23.04 12.60 -9.90
C THR A 150 -22.27 11.34 -10.29
N THR A 151 -21.08 11.15 -9.73
CA THR A 151 -20.28 9.92 -9.95
C THR A 151 -21.06 8.66 -9.56
N ARG A 152 -21.78 8.68 -8.43
CA ARG A 152 -22.58 7.53 -8.00
C ARG A 152 -23.74 7.23 -8.95
N PHE A 153 -24.39 8.24 -9.50
CA PHE A 153 -25.42 8.08 -10.53
C PHE A 153 -24.82 7.53 -11.83
N MET A 154 -23.67 8.03 -12.26
CA MET A 154 -22.97 7.51 -13.45
C MET A 154 -22.57 6.04 -13.30
N LEU A 155 -22.24 5.60 -12.09
CA LEU A 155 -21.94 4.21 -11.75
C LEU A 155 -23.22 3.32 -11.66
N GLY A 156 -24.42 3.91 -11.76
CA GLY A 156 -25.67 3.15 -11.65
C GLY A 156 -25.97 2.62 -10.24
N LEU A 157 -25.34 3.17 -9.20
CA LEU A 157 -25.48 2.65 -7.81
C LEU A 157 -26.90 2.73 -7.26
N PHE A 158 -27.78 3.53 -7.87
CA PHE A 158 -29.17 3.70 -7.44
C PHE A 158 -30.16 2.87 -8.27
N ASP A 159 -29.72 2.35 -9.42
CA ASP A 159 -30.60 1.61 -10.36
C ASP A 159 -30.48 0.10 -10.19
N GLY A 160 -29.50 -0.36 -9.43
CA GLY A 160 -29.10 -1.74 -9.33
C GLY A 160 -28.38 -2.23 -10.60
N SER A 161 -27.55 -3.28 -10.46
CA SER A 161 -26.77 -3.84 -11.55
C SER A 161 -26.87 -5.37 -11.60
N GLU A 162 -26.41 -5.95 -12.69
CA GLU A 162 -26.24 -7.42 -12.77
C GLU A 162 -25.24 -7.95 -11.75
N TYR A 163 -24.29 -7.13 -11.32
CA TYR A 163 -23.27 -7.47 -10.32
C TYR A 163 -23.84 -7.67 -8.92
N ASP A 164 -24.97 -7.02 -8.59
CA ASP A 164 -25.67 -7.17 -7.29
C ASP A 164 -26.19 -8.61 -7.08
N LYS A 165 -26.29 -9.39 -8.17
CA LYS A 165 -26.74 -10.77 -8.15
C LYS A 165 -25.61 -11.78 -7.97
N ILE A 166 -24.35 -11.31 -7.92
CA ILE A 166 -23.19 -12.19 -7.72
C ILE A 166 -23.26 -12.74 -6.29
N PRO A 167 -23.41 -14.06 -6.10
CA PRO A 167 -23.52 -14.63 -4.77
C PRO A 167 -22.16 -14.63 -4.06
N TYR A 168 -22.19 -14.55 -2.72
CA TYR A 168 -20.99 -14.61 -1.90
C TYR A 168 -20.15 -15.89 -2.14
N SER A 169 -20.78 -16.99 -2.58
CA SER A 169 -20.08 -18.23 -2.95
C SER A 169 -19.07 -18.08 -4.11
N LYS A 170 -19.04 -16.92 -4.79
CA LYS A 170 -18.00 -16.62 -5.78
C LYS A 170 -16.69 -16.16 -5.12
N VAL A 171 -16.73 -15.71 -3.85
CA VAL A 171 -15.50 -15.40 -3.10
C VAL A 171 -14.76 -16.71 -2.85
N GLU A 172 -13.48 -16.75 -3.18
CA GLU A 172 -12.62 -17.94 -3.06
C GLU A 172 -13.17 -19.21 -3.73
N CYS A 173 -13.96 -19.07 -4.81
CA CYS A 173 -14.41 -20.24 -5.55
C CYS A 173 -13.22 -20.97 -6.22
N SER A 174 -13.41 -22.24 -6.56
CA SER A 174 -12.35 -23.09 -7.12
C SER A 174 -11.66 -22.47 -8.34
N GLU A 175 -12.41 -21.77 -9.19
CA GLU A 175 -11.88 -21.08 -10.38
C GLU A 175 -10.91 -19.96 -9.98
N HIS A 176 -11.26 -19.15 -8.96
CA HIS A 176 -10.41 -18.07 -8.46
C HIS A 176 -9.13 -18.61 -7.78
N LEU A 177 -9.28 -19.71 -7.01
CA LEU A 177 -8.13 -20.36 -6.37
C LEU A 177 -7.15 -20.94 -7.41
N LEU A 178 -7.65 -21.51 -8.50
CA LEU A 178 -6.81 -21.99 -9.61
C LEU A 178 -6.06 -20.83 -10.29
N ILE A 179 -6.72 -19.70 -10.50
CA ILE A 179 -6.07 -18.50 -11.06
C ILE A 179 -4.99 -17.98 -10.12
N ALA A 180 -5.28 -17.88 -8.82
CA ALA A 180 -4.32 -17.45 -7.81
C ALA A 180 -3.10 -18.38 -7.75
N HIS A 181 -3.33 -19.70 -7.79
CA HIS A 181 -2.26 -20.71 -7.83
C HIS A 181 -1.40 -20.56 -9.09
N LYS A 182 -2.03 -20.41 -10.26
CA LYS A 182 -1.31 -20.18 -11.52
C LYS A 182 -0.48 -18.91 -11.47
N ALA A 183 -1.04 -17.80 -10.97
CA ALA A 183 -0.33 -16.55 -10.82
C ALA A 183 0.89 -16.69 -9.89
N ALA A 184 0.74 -17.42 -8.78
CA ALA A 184 1.86 -17.71 -7.88
C ALA A 184 2.97 -18.50 -8.58
N LEU A 185 2.64 -19.53 -9.35
CA LEU A 185 3.62 -20.31 -10.11
C LEU A 185 4.37 -19.46 -11.15
N GLU A 186 3.64 -18.61 -11.87
CA GLU A 186 4.20 -17.75 -12.93
C GLU A 186 5.00 -16.56 -12.37
N SER A 187 4.81 -16.20 -11.08
CA SER A 187 5.57 -15.14 -10.42
C SER A 187 6.94 -15.58 -9.89
N ILE A 188 7.19 -16.89 -9.79
CA ILE A 188 8.46 -17.43 -9.30
C ILE A 188 9.52 -17.28 -10.40
N VAL A 189 10.63 -16.59 -10.07
CA VAL A 189 11.74 -16.37 -10.99
C VAL A 189 12.94 -17.20 -10.59
N LEU A 190 13.41 -18.07 -11.49
CA LEU A 190 14.64 -18.86 -11.31
C LEU A 190 15.87 -17.99 -11.62
N LEU A 191 16.49 -17.43 -10.58
CA LEU A 191 17.66 -16.55 -10.73
C LEU A 191 18.96 -17.35 -10.99
N LYS A 192 19.06 -18.56 -10.46
CA LYS A 192 20.28 -19.36 -10.53
C LYS A 192 19.95 -20.86 -10.38
N ASN A 193 20.55 -21.69 -11.22
CA ASN A 193 20.46 -23.15 -11.12
C ASN A 193 21.77 -23.79 -11.59
N GLU A 194 22.85 -23.54 -10.84
CA GLU A 194 24.18 -24.11 -11.13
C GLU A 194 24.16 -25.61 -10.87
N ASN A 195 24.84 -26.35 -11.74
CA ASN A 195 24.92 -27.82 -11.72
C ASN A 195 23.58 -28.55 -11.82
N GLY A 196 22.49 -27.85 -12.18
CA GLY A 196 21.19 -28.49 -12.37
C GLY A 196 20.61 -29.08 -11.08
N ILE A 197 20.79 -28.38 -9.92
CA ILE A 197 20.27 -28.84 -8.64
C ILE A 197 18.73 -28.88 -8.62
N LEU A 198 18.08 -28.01 -9.37
CA LEU A 198 16.65 -27.98 -9.56
C LEU A 198 16.25 -28.61 -10.92
N PRO A 199 15.14 -29.39 -10.98
CA PRO A 199 14.27 -29.78 -9.86
C PRO A 199 14.99 -30.75 -8.91
N LEU A 200 14.61 -30.69 -7.63
CA LEU A 200 15.13 -31.61 -6.62
C LEU A 200 14.70 -33.04 -6.95
N LYS A 201 15.60 -34.01 -6.72
CA LYS A 201 15.29 -35.42 -6.92
C LYS A 201 14.81 -36.04 -5.60
N GLU A 202 13.51 -36.18 -5.45
CA GLU A 202 12.85 -36.62 -4.21
C GLU A 202 13.41 -37.98 -3.71
N ASN A 203 13.69 -38.92 -4.61
CA ASN A 203 14.24 -40.24 -4.26
C ASN A 203 15.67 -40.20 -3.69
N GLU A 204 16.39 -39.10 -3.81
CA GLU A 204 17.72 -38.91 -3.26
C GLU A 204 17.72 -38.17 -1.92
N ILE A 205 16.55 -37.64 -1.47
CA ILE A 205 16.40 -36.81 -0.27
C ILE A 205 15.66 -37.60 0.82
N LYS A 206 16.27 -37.72 1.99
CA LYS A 206 15.63 -38.31 3.18
C LYS A 206 15.20 -37.25 4.18
N THR A 207 15.99 -36.19 4.28
CA THR A 207 15.73 -35.10 5.22
C THR A 207 15.87 -33.76 4.52
N LEU A 208 14.82 -32.93 4.57
CA LEU A 208 14.75 -31.60 4.02
C LEU A 208 14.74 -30.58 5.15
N GLY A 209 15.71 -29.68 5.19
CA GLY A 209 15.75 -28.54 6.12
C GLY A 209 15.04 -27.35 5.52
N ILE A 210 14.11 -26.75 6.26
CA ILE A 210 13.45 -25.50 5.90
C ILE A 210 13.84 -24.45 6.92
N ILE A 211 14.48 -23.38 6.50
CA ILE A 211 15.07 -22.38 7.39
C ILE A 211 14.67 -20.99 6.93
N GLY A 212 14.27 -20.14 7.82
CA GLY A 212 14.05 -18.73 7.55
C GLY A 212 12.78 -18.17 8.20
N PRO A 213 12.76 -16.84 8.43
CA PRO A 213 11.63 -16.16 9.08
C PRO A 213 10.35 -16.20 8.23
N ASN A 214 10.47 -16.31 6.90
CA ASN A 214 9.34 -16.37 5.98
C ASN A 214 8.86 -17.80 5.68
N ALA A 215 9.53 -18.83 6.23
CA ALA A 215 9.17 -20.22 5.95
C ALA A 215 7.77 -20.58 6.47
N ASP A 216 7.42 -20.13 7.67
CA ASP A 216 6.12 -20.39 8.34
C ASP A 216 5.45 -19.08 8.78
N SER A 217 5.53 -18.07 7.92
CA SER A 217 4.94 -16.75 8.18
C SER A 217 3.70 -16.53 7.32
N ARG A 218 2.54 -16.31 7.95
CA ARG A 218 1.32 -15.89 7.25
C ARG A 218 1.42 -14.44 6.79
N ALA A 219 2.10 -13.58 7.55
CA ALA A 219 2.33 -12.18 7.18
C ALA A 219 3.11 -12.06 5.85
N ALA A 220 4.05 -12.98 5.59
CA ALA A 220 4.80 -12.99 4.34
C ALA A 220 3.96 -13.38 3.10
N LEU A 221 2.76 -13.96 3.28
CA LEU A 221 1.84 -14.34 2.19
C LEU A 221 0.88 -13.21 1.79
N ILE A 222 0.78 -12.18 2.61
CA ILE A 222 -0.13 -11.06 2.42
C ILE A 222 0.68 -9.77 2.32
N GLY A 223 0.11 -8.78 1.67
CA GLY A 223 0.68 -7.43 1.61
C GLY A 223 -0.31 -6.44 2.21
N ASN A 224 -0.12 -5.16 1.95
CA ASN A 224 -1.10 -4.15 2.31
C ASN A 224 -2.43 -4.38 1.58
N TYR A 225 -3.53 -3.94 2.19
CA TYR A 225 -4.88 -3.97 1.61
C TYR A 225 -5.40 -5.37 1.27
N HIS A 226 -4.95 -6.37 2.01
CA HIS A 226 -5.41 -7.74 1.83
C HIS A 226 -6.80 -7.99 2.44
N GLY A 227 -7.52 -8.94 1.88
CA GLY A 227 -8.67 -9.55 2.53
C GLY A 227 -8.26 -10.65 3.52
N THR A 228 -9.24 -11.32 4.10
CA THR A 228 -9.01 -12.50 4.93
C THR A 228 -9.27 -13.75 4.09
N SER A 229 -8.25 -14.55 3.88
CA SER A 229 -8.38 -15.85 3.20
C SER A 229 -8.94 -16.89 4.14
N SER A 230 -9.70 -17.86 3.61
CA SER A 230 -10.17 -19.01 4.37
C SER A 230 -9.03 -19.98 4.72
N GLU A 231 -7.95 -19.98 3.93
CA GLU A 231 -6.78 -20.82 4.13
C GLU A 231 -5.48 -20.07 3.76
N TYR A 232 -4.46 -20.25 4.57
CA TYR A 232 -3.11 -19.76 4.32
C TYR A 232 -2.16 -20.94 4.23
N VAL A 233 -1.47 -21.09 3.09
CA VAL A 233 -0.49 -22.15 2.89
C VAL A 233 0.91 -21.53 2.91
N THR A 234 1.62 -21.66 4.03
CA THR A 234 3.02 -21.22 4.16
C THR A 234 3.94 -22.12 3.33
N VAL A 235 5.18 -21.67 3.08
CA VAL A 235 6.17 -22.50 2.36
C VAL A 235 6.39 -23.83 3.10
N LEU A 236 6.56 -23.76 4.43
CA LEU A 236 6.72 -24.96 5.27
C LEU A 236 5.53 -25.93 5.13
N GLU A 237 4.32 -25.39 5.19
CA GLU A 237 3.09 -26.18 5.10
C GLU A 237 2.89 -26.77 3.70
N GLY A 238 3.13 -25.98 2.66
CA GLY A 238 3.06 -26.43 1.27
C GLY A 238 4.03 -27.54 0.96
N VAL A 239 5.28 -27.43 1.42
CA VAL A 239 6.29 -28.49 1.27
C VAL A 239 5.89 -29.74 2.04
N ARG A 240 5.40 -29.62 3.30
CA ARG A 240 4.90 -30.77 4.08
C ARG A 240 3.77 -31.51 3.39
N ARG A 241 2.82 -30.78 2.83
CA ARG A 241 1.69 -31.37 2.08
C ARG A 241 2.17 -32.09 0.82
N TYR A 242 3.18 -31.53 0.15
CA TYR A 242 3.70 -32.08 -1.09
C TYR A 242 4.49 -33.38 -0.87
N VAL A 243 5.41 -33.43 0.10
CA VAL A 243 6.28 -34.57 0.33
C VAL A 243 5.66 -35.65 1.21
N GLY A 244 4.58 -35.34 1.94
CA GLY A 244 3.90 -36.27 2.85
C GLY A 244 4.86 -36.83 3.92
N ASP A 245 4.74 -38.14 4.15
CA ASP A 245 5.55 -38.86 5.15
C ASP A 245 6.84 -39.46 4.58
N GLU A 246 7.10 -39.29 3.29
CA GLU A 246 8.24 -39.92 2.62
C GLU A 246 9.57 -39.20 2.89
N ILE A 247 9.52 -37.87 3.12
CA ILE A 247 10.70 -37.05 3.40
C ILE A 247 10.53 -36.40 4.78
N ARG A 248 11.50 -36.58 5.66
CA ARG A 248 11.54 -35.92 6.96
C ARG A 248 11.80 -34.43 6.78
N ILE A 249 10.94 -33.58 7.36
CA ILE A 249 11.15 -32.14 7.40
C ILE A 249 11.63 -31.70 8.76
N ILE A 250 12.70 -30.93 8.79
CA ILE A 250 13.22 -30.23 9.98
C ILE A 250 13.11 -28.74 9.69
N TYR A 251 12.53 -27.99 10.63
CA TYR A 251 12.30 -26.55 10.48
C TYR A 251 13.01 -25.77 11.59
N SER A 252 13.55 -24.61 11.22
CA SER A 252 13.95 -23.55 12.16
C SER A 252 13.67 -22.18 11.53
N GLN A 253 13.24 -21.24 12.34
CA GLN A 253 13.14 -19.83 11.90
C GLN A 253 14.54 -19.27 11.54
N GLY A 254 15.59 -19.72 12.22
CA GLY A 254 16.99 -19.43 11.89
C GLY A 254 17.48 -18.03 12.21
N CYS A 255 16.64 -17.02 11.99
CA CYS A 255 16.90 -15.62 12.33
C CYS A 255 15.58 -14.87 12.49
N ASP A 256 15.64 -13.69 13.06
CA ASP A 256 14.53 -12.76 13.06
C ASP A 256 14.41 -12.09 11.67
N LEU A 257 13.24 -11.51 11.39
CA LEU A 257 12.98 -10.84 10.10
C LEU A 257 13.93 -9.65 9.93
N PHE A 258 14.19 -8.91 11.02
CA PHE A 258 15.16 -7.81 11.05
C PHE A 258 15.67 -7.56 12.48
N LYS A 259 16.82 -6.90 12.60
CA LYS A 259 17.55 -6.71 13.86
C LYS A 259 16.74 -6.13 15.03
N ASN A 260 15.85 -5.20 14.75
CA ASN A 260 15.11 -4.48 15.80
C ASN A 260 13.87 -5.26 16.33
N LYS A 261 13.60 -6.45 15.80
CA LYS A 261 12.47 -7.31 16.20
C LYS A 261 12.92 -8.50 17.05
N THR A 262 14.08 -8.39 17.70
CA THR A 262 14.60 -9.41 18.61
C THR A 262 13.81 -9.42 19.93
N GLU A 263 13.57 -10.60 20.46
CA GLU A 263 12.97 -10.79 21.78
C GLU A 263 13.85 -10.17 22.87
N PRO A 264 13.27 -9.61 23.98
CA PRO A 264 14.02 -8.85 24.98
C PRO A 264 15.16 -9.58 25.69
N LEU A 265 15.37 -10.83 25.54
CA LEU A 265 16.47 -11.60 26.14
C LEU A 265 17.26 -12.39 25.12
N ALA A 266 16.93 -12.25 23.82
CA ALA A 266 17.61 -12.94 22.75
C ALA A 266 19.01 -12.35 22.51
N GLN A 267 19.96 -13.21 22.18
CA GLN A 267 21.28 -12.82 21.69
C GLN A 267 21.33 -12.95 20.18
N ASP A 268 22.17 -12.16 19.55
CA ASP A 268 22.28 -12.06 18.06
C ASP A 268 22.47 -13.42 17.35
N MET A 269 22.99 -14.42 18.04
CA MET A 269 23.34 -15.73 17.47
C MET A 269 22.41 -16.88 17.90
N ASP A 270 21.44 -16.64 18.75
CA ASP A 270 20.66 -17.73 19.35
C ASP A 270 19.94 -18.59 18.30
N ARG A 271 19.28 -17.96 17.32
CA ARG A 271 18.55 -18.67 16.27
C ARG A 271 19.47 -19.22 15.18
N LEU A 272 20.66 -18.65 14.99
CA LEU A 272 21.64 -19.14 14.02
C LEU A 272 22.18 -20.52 14.40
N SER A 273 22.33 -20.81 15.69
CA SER A 273 22.75 -22.14 16.15
C SER A 273 21.72 -23.23 15.81
N GLU A 274 20.42 -22.89 15.89
CA GLU A 274 19.34 -23.79 15.46
C GLU A 274 19.41 -24.03 13.95
N ALA A 275 19.57 -22.95 13.14
CA ALA A 275 19.70 -23.04 11.70
C ALA A 275 20.87 -23.94 11.28
N VAL A 276 22.03 -23.79 11.93
CA VAL A 276 23.20 -24.63 11.70
C VAL A 276 22.90 -26.09 12.03
N THR A 277 22.20 -26.35 13.15
CA THR A 277 21.81 -27.70 13.54
C THR A 277 20.87 -28.33 12.51
N VAL A 278 19.87 -27.60 12.01
CA VAL A 278 19.00 -28.05 10.94
C VAL A 278 19.80 -28.36 9.67
N ALA A 279 20.69 -27.44 9.30
CA ALA A 279 21.52 -27.61 8.10
C ALA A 279 22.41 -28.85 8.15
N GLN A 280 23.05 -29.13 9.30
CA GLN A 280 23.93 -30.28 9.51
C GLN A 280 23.19 -31.64 9.47
N ASN A 281 21.88 -31.62 9.72
CA ASN A 281 21.04 -32.82 9.75
C ASN A 281 20.10 -32.95 8.55
N SER A 282 20.35 -32.22 7.47
CA SER A 282 19.53 -32.22 6.25
C SER A 282 20.37 -32.53 5.01
N ASP A 283 19.79 -33.27 4.08
CA ASP A 283 20.41 -33.55 2.77
C ASP A 283 20.33 -32.32 1.85
N VAL A 284 19.23 -31.58 1.95
CA VAL A 284 18.97 -30.34 1.19
C VAL A 284 18.34 -29.31 2.12
N ILE A 285 18.64 -28.04 1.85
CA ILE A 285 18.12 -26.91 2.62
C ILE A 285 17.35 -25.97 1.69
N ILE A 286 16.16 -25.56 2.12
CA ILE A 286 15.39 -24.46 1.54
C ILE A 286 15.48 -23.27 2.50
N LEU A 287 16.10 -22.18 2.06
CA LEU A 287 16.14 -20.92 2.79
C LEU A 287 14.98 -20.03 2.36
N CYS A 288 14.13 -19.64 3.32
CA CYS A 288 12.98 -18.77 3.12
C CYS A 288 13.24 -17.40 3.76
N LEU A 289 13.95 -16.57 3.04
CA LEU A 289 14.33 -15.22 3.45
C LEU A 289 13.51 -14.20 2.63
N GLY A 290 13.16 -13.09 3.23
CA GLY A 290 12.38 -12.05 2.56
C GLY A 290 11.91 -10.99 3.53
N LEU A 291 10.95 -10.21 3.07
CA LEU A 291 10.32 -9.11 3.80
C LEU A 291 8.85 -9.45 4.05
N ASP A 292 8.20 -8.68 4.89
CA ASP A 292 6.74 -8.65 5.03
C ASP A 292 6.24 -7.20 5.06
N GLU A 293 4.94 -7.00 5.18
CA GLU A 293 4.31 -5.69 5.16
C GLU A 293 4.80 -4.74 6.28
N THR A 294 5.39 -5.28 7.35
CA THR A 294 5.93 -4.45 8.44
C THR A 294 7.24 -3.77 8.08
N LEU A 295 7.91 -4.22 7.01
CA LEU A 295 9.14 -3.65 6.49
C LEU A 295 8.95 -2.93 5.17
N GLU A 296 8.12 -3.48 4.30
CA GLU A 296 7.81 -2.97 2.95
C GLU A 296 6.28 -2.79 2.82
N GLY A 297 5.68 -2.15 3.77
CA GLY A 297 4.28 -1.74 3.75
C GLY A 297 4.13 -0.25 3.48
N GLU A 298 2.94 0.20 3.17
CA GLU A 298 2.65 1.60 2.91
C GLU A 298 2.99 2.51 4.09
N GLU A 299 2.82 2.04 5.33
CA GLU A 299 3.20 2.77 6.55
C GLU A 299 4.42 2.16 7.26
N GLY A 300 4.86 1.00 6.82
CA GLY A 300 5.98 0.25 7.40
C GLY A 300 7.29 0.36 6.61
N ASP A 301 7.31 1.12 5.51
CA ASP A 301 8.49 1.27 4.67
C ASP A 301 9.63 1.95 5.44
N THR A 302 10.53 1.13 5.95
CA THR A 302 11.73 1.58 6.68
C THR A 302 12.89 1.90 5.75
N CYS A 303 12.65 1.98 4.45
CA CYS A 303 13.67 2.30 3.44
C CYS A 303 14.83 1.30 3.37
N LEU A 304 14.64 0.08 3.81
CA LEU A 304 15.70 -0.93 3.79
C LEU A 304 16.20 -1.26 2.38
N LEU A 305 15.30 -1.25 1.39
CA LEU A 305 15.68 -1.49 -0.01
C LEU A 305 16.43 -0.30 -0.63
N TYR A 306 16.20 0.92 -0.15
CA TYR A 306 16.84 2.13 -0.68
C TYR A 306 18.15 2.47 0.04
N THR A 307 18.35 1.95 1.25
CA THR A 307 19.55 2.19 2.07
C THR A 307 20.55 1.06 2.01
N SER A 308 20.18 -0.08 1.46
CA SER A 308 21.15 -1.14 1.19
C SER A 308 22.13 -0.65 0.11
N PRO A 309 23.44 -0.75 0.34
CA PRO A 309 24.41 -0.42 -0.69
C PRO A 309 24.11 -1.25 -1.94
N SER A 310 24.09 -0.60 -3.08
CA SER A 310 23.96 -1.27 -4.37
C SER A 310 25.06 -2.34 -4.49
N PRO A 311 24.80 -3.48 -5.12
CA PRO A 311 25.86 -4.46 -5.43
C PRO A 311 27.04 -3.88 -6.20
N ARG A 312 26.94 -2.62 -6.66
CA ARG A 312 28.05 -1.87 -7.30
C ARG A 312 28.90 -1.10 -6.30
N ASP A 313 28.46 -0.97 -5.04
CA ASP A 313 29.12 -0.20 -3.99
C ASP A 313 29.86 -1.11 -2.97
N SER A 314 29.90 -2.43 -3.22
CA SER A 314 30.59 -3.45 -2.42
C SER A 314 31.76 -4.06 -3.17
#